data_907720cfad64bebf505abbf292e268be
#
_entry.id   907720cfad64bebf505abbf292e268be
#
_cell.length_a   1.000
_cell.length_b   1.000
_cell.length_c   1.000
_cell.angle_alpha   90.00
_cell.angle_beta   90.00
_cell.angle_gamma   90.00
#
_symmetry.space_group_name_H-M   'P 1'
#
loop_
_entity.id
_entity.type
_entity.pdbx_description
1 polymer ?
#
loop_
_entity_poly.entity_id
_entity_poly.type
_entity_poly.pdbx_seq_one_letter_code
_entity_poly.pdbx_strand_id
1 'polypeptide(L)'
;LIPVLKKLKCKQSISVFTAFSHAKKNGTPTIGGLIFIIPTLLAMLFLYLRGSLQITHSLLIILFVFISYAMLGFVDDYLKIREHNNDGLSIPQKLLAQVLIALIFFYIYMQGGGDANVTISSLNISVDMKWFYGIFILFLLVGSSNAVNLTDGLDGLAGGLSLIAFLSFGIITWGSTWIEGYQEIAIFCFILVGSLLGFLIYNTHPAKVFMGDTGSLSLGATLAAVAILTEHELSLAVIGGVFVIEALSSIIQLTAIKKFGKKVFLMTPIHHHFEKLGWEETDIVKMFYIVGFMLGMVAIYYGVWM
;
A
#
# COMPACT_ATOMS: atom_id res chain seq x y z
N LEU A 1 -9.82 16.38 -11.03
CA LEU A 1 -9.84 14.98 -11.42
C LEU A 1 -11.23 14.35 -11.25
N ILE A 2 -11.90 14.43 -10.09
CA ILE A 2 -13.21 13.79 -9.85
C ILE A 2 -14.26 14.10 -10.92
N PRO A 3 -14.47 15.38 -11.37
CA PRO A 3 -15.41 15.66 -12.45
C PRO A 3 -15.03 14.97 -13.78
N VAL A 4 -13.71 14.84 -14.04
CA VAL A 4 -13.20 14.16 -15.25
C VAL A 4 -13.50 12.66 -15.16
N LEU A 5 -13.21 12.01 -14.03
CA LEU A 5 -13.50 10.59 -13.80
C LEU A 5 -15.00 10.29 -13.92
N LYS A 6 -15.86 11.17 -13.39
CA LYS A 6 -17.32 11.07 -13.55
C LYS A 6 -17.75 11.18 -15.01
N LYS A 7 -17.16 12.12 -15.77
CA LYS A 7 -17.45 12.33 -17.20
C LYS A 7 -17.02 11.14 -18.05
N LEU A 8 -15.90 10.49 -17.69
CA LEU A 8 -15.39 9.28 -18.33
C LEU A 8 -16.15 8.01 -17.92
N LYS A 9 -17.19 8.14 -17.07
CA LYS A 9 -18.00 7.01 -16.57
C LYS A 9 -17.14 5.91 -15.89
N CYS A 10 -16.04 6.29 -15.25
CA CYS A 10 -15.17 5.40 -14.49
C CYS A 10 -15.89 4.92 -13.21
N LYS A 11 -16.95 4.13 -13.36
CA LYS A 11 -17.77 3.66 -12.25
C LYS A 11 -17.40 2.21 -11.91
N GLN A 12 -17.24 1.91 -10.63
CA GLN A 12 -17.08 0.55 -10.14
C GLN A 12 -18.45 -0.13 -10.05
N SER A 13 -18.55 -1.38 -10.52
CA SER A 13 -19.68 -2.24 -10.24
C SER A 13 -19.46 -2.90 -8.86
N ILE A 14 -20.50 -2.90 -8.02
CA ILE A 14 -20.43 -3.47 -6.68
C ILE A 14 -20.63 -4.98 -6.76
N SER A 15 -19.77 -5.74 -6.05
CA SER A 15 -19.92 -7.19 -5.94
C SER A 15 -21.27 -7.57 -5.31
N VAL A 16 -21.90 -8.61 -5.83
CA VAL A 16 -23.18 -9.14 -5.33
C VAL A 16 -23.11 -9.53 -3.84
N PHE A 17 -21.93 -9.91 -3.35
CA PHE A 17 -21.72 -10.33 -1.95
C PHE A 17 -21.76 -9.18 -0.94
N THR A 18 -21.49 -7.95 -1.37
CA THR A 18 -21.51 -6.74 -0.53
C THR A 18 -22.67 -5.80 -0.85
N ALA A 19 -23.56 -6.20 -1.75
CA ALA A 19 -24.63 -5.35 -2.31
C ALA A 19 -25.58 -4.75 -1.26
N PHE A 20 -25.82 -5.41 -0.14
CA PHE A 20 -26.73 -4.91 0.89
C PHE A 20 -26.16 -3.76 1.72
N SER A 21 -24.87 -3.80 2.07
CA SER A 21 -24.21 -2.75 2.86
C SER A 21 -23.73 -1.58 1.98
N HIS A 22 -23.44 -1.84 0.71
CA HIS A 22 -22.82 -0.87 -0.19
C HIS A 22 -23.72 -0.36 -1.34
N ALA A 23 -25.02 -0.62 -1.31
CA ALA A 23 -25.96 -0.20 -2.38
C ALA A 23 -25.89 1.32 -2.67
N LYS A 24 -25.62 2.16 -1.67
CA LYS A 24 -25.46 3.63 -1.81
C LYS A 24 -24.16 4.04 -2.51
N LYS A 25 -23.17 3.15 -2.60
CA LYS A 25 -21.85 3.40 -3.21
C LYS A 25 -21.86 3.20 -4.73
N ASN A 26 -22.97 2.71 -5.29
CA ASN A 26 -23.09 2.44 -6.72
C ASN A 26 -22.97 3.75 -7.52
N GLY A 27 -22.01 3.78 -8.43
CA GLY A 27 -21.76 4.96 -9.29
C GLY A 27 -20.67 5.91 -8.78
N THR A 28 -20.00 5.60 -7.65
CA THR A 28 -18.79 6.31 -7.23
C THR A 28 -17.65 6.00 -8.21
N PRO A 29 -16.92 7.04 -8.71
CA PRO A 29 -15.82 6.82 -9.63
C PRO A 29 -14.64 6.10 -8.95
N THR A 30 -13.99 5.19 -9.67
CA THR A 30 -12.72 4.54 -9.32
C THR A 30 -11.52 5.25 -9.99
N ILE A 31 -10.31 4.68 -9.89
CA ILE A 31 -9.04 5.27 -10.35
C ILE A 31 -8.67 6.54 -9.54
N GLY A 32 -9.19 6.66 -8.34
CA GLY A 32 -8.90 7.80 -7.47
C GLY A 32 -7.45 7.88 -7.00
N GLY A 33 -6.67 6.81 -7.13
CA GLY A 33 -5.24 6.80 -6.88
C GLY A 33 -4.48 7.91 -7.60
N LEU A 34 -4.92 8.31 -8.78
CA LEU A 34 -4.33 9.43 -9.52
C LEU A 34 -4.40 10.77 -8.77
N ILE A 35 -5.31 10.92 -7.80
CA ILE A 35 -5.47 12.16 -7.01
C ILE A 35 -4.27 12.39 -6.08
N PHE A 36 -3.62 11.36 -5.61
CA PHE A 36 -2.40 11.49 -4.81
C PHE A 36 -1.13 11.16 -5.61
N ILE A 37 -1.18 10.28 -6.61
CA ILE A 37 -0.01 9.93 -7.43
C ILE A 37 0.50 11.14 -8.19
N ILE A 38 -0.39 11.84 -8.93
CA ILE A 38 0.00 12.99 -9.76
C ILE A 38 0.58 14.13 -8.90
N PRO A 39 -0.07 14.60 -7.82
CA PRO A 39 0.52 15.64 -6.97
C PRO A 39 1.84 15.24 -6.33
N THR A 40 2.01 13.98 -5.92
CA THR A 40 3.27 13.48 -5.38
C THR A 40 4.39 13.64 -6.41
N LEU A 41 4.19 13.16 -7.64
CA LEU A 41 5.19 13.26 -8.71
C LEU A 41 5.47 14.72 -9.10
N LEU A 42 4.46 15.58 -9.15
CA LEU A 42 4.63 17.01 -9.46
C LEU A 42 5.39 17.74 -8.34
N ALA A 43 5.12 17.43 -7.06
CA ALA A 43 5.84 18.03 -5.94
C ALA A 43 7.31 17.58 -5.93
N MET A 44 7.59 16.30 -6.19
CA MET A 44 8.97 15.79 -6.32
C MET A 44 9.72 16.49 -7.46
N LEU A 45 9.09 16.61 -8.64
CA LEU A 45 9.66 17.32 -9.78
C LEU A 45 9.92 18.79 -9.46
N PHE A 46 8.98 19.47 -8.79
CA PHE A 46 9.15 20.86 -8.39
C PHE A 46 10.35 21.06 -7.46
N LEU A 47 10.52 20.20 -6.45
CA LEU A 47 11.65 20.27 -5.52
C LEU A 47 12.98 19.98 -6.23
N TYR A 48 13.00 19.03 -7.16
CA TYR A 48 14.16 18.76 -8.00
C TYR A 48 14.53 19.97 -8.86
N LEU A 49 13.59 20.58 -9.56
CA LEU A 49 13.84 21.77 -10.39
C LEU A 49 14.29 22.99 -9.56
N ARG A 50 13.90 23.06 -8.30
CA ARG A 50 14.36 24.08 -7.34
C ARG A 50 15.77 23.80 -6.80
N GLY A 51 16.36 22.64 -7.08
CA GLY A 51 17.63 22.21 -6.50
C GLY A 51 17.57 21.86 -5.01
N SER A 52 16.33 21.67 -4.46
CA SER A 52 16.11 21.31 -3.06
C SER A 52 16.01 19.80 -2.83
N LEU A 53 16.03 19.01 -3.89
CA LEU A 53 15.99 17.56 -3.87
C LEU A 53 17.03 17.01 -4.82
N GLN A 54 17.82 16.05 -4.35
CA GLN A 54 18.76 15.31 -5.20
C GLN A 54 18.10 14.01 -5.67
N ILE A 55 18.40 13.61 -6.91
CA ILE A 55 17.94 12.32 -7.42
C ILE A 55 18.99 11.28 -7.04
N THR A 56 18.78 10.64 -5.90
CA THR A 56 19.58 9.50 -5.45
C THR A 56 19.12 8.20 -6.11
N HIS A 57 19.98 7.19 -6.07
CA HIS A 57 19.65 5.85 -6.57
C HIS A 57 18.41 5.27 -5.87
N SER A 58 18.34 5.39 -4.54
CA SER A 58 17.20 4.94 -3.73
C SER A 58 15.88 5.63 -4.12
N LEU A 59 15.93 6.95 -4.36
CA LEU A 59 14.76 7.70 -4.80
C LEU A 59 14.29 7.25 -6.19
N LEU A 60 15.20 6.99 -7.13
CA LEU A 60 14.83 6.45 -8.45
C LEU A 60 14.14 5.09 -8.35
N ILE A 61 14.62 4.21 -7.46
CA ILE A 61 14.00 2.91 -7.22
C ILE A 61 12.58 3.06 -6.65
N ILE A 62 12.39 3.97 -5.68
CA ILE A 62 11.04 4.23 -5.11
C ILE A 62 10.10 4.75 -6.19
N LEU A 63 10.53 5.73 -6.99
CA LEU A 63 9.72 6.29 -8.07
C LEU A 63 9.39 5.23 -9.14
N PHE A 64 10.35 4.35 -9.46
CA PHE A 64 10.12 3.23 -10.36
C PHE A 64 9.02 2.31 -9.84
N VAL A 65 9.08 1.87 -8.57
CA VAL A 65 8.06 1.01 -7.97
C VAL A 65 6.71 1.73 -7.92
N PHE A 66 6.69 2.97 -7.43
CA PHE A 66 5.48 3.77 -7.28
C PHE A 66 4.73 3.91 -8.61
N ILE A 67 5.44 4.26 -9.67
CA ILE A 67 4.87 4.45 -11.01
C ILE A 67 4.49 3.11 -11.64
N SER A 68 5.35 2.09 -11.57
CA SER A 68 5.10 0.80 -12.23
C SER A 68 3.89 0.08 -11.65
N TYR A 69 3.73 0.07 -10.33
CA TYR A 69 2.55 -0.51 -9.69
C TYR A 69 1.29 0.36 -9.89
N ALA A 70 1.44 1.70 -9.96
CA ALA A 70 0.34 2.58 -10.35
C ALA A 70 -0.16 2.28 -11.77
N MET A 71 0.77 2.07 -12.72
CA MET A 71 0.43 1.70 -14.10
C MET A 71 -0.23 0.34 -14.18
N LEU A 72 0.29 -0.65 -13.44
CA LEU A 72 -0.33 -1.99 -13.38
C LEU A 72 -1.78 -1.90 -12.86
N GLY A 73 -1.99 -1.20 -11.75
CA GLY A 73 -3.33 -0.99 -11.19
C GLY A 73 -4.23 -0.17 -12.12
N PHE A 74 -3.69 0.83 -12.82
CA PHE A 74 -4.45 1.60 -13.80
C PHE A 74 -4.93 0.74 -14.96
N VAL A 75 -4.09 -0.16 -15.47
CA VAL A 75 -4.48 -1.10 -16.54
C VAL A 75 -5.59 -2.02 -16.03
N ASP A 76 -5.48 -2.54 -14.82
CA ASP A 76 -6.50 -3.39 -14.20
C ASP A 76 -7.85 -2.65 -14.04
N ASP A 77 -7.83 -1.45 -13.45
CA ASP A 77 -9.01 -0.60 -13.29
C ASP A 77 -9.63 -0.20 -14.64
N TYR A 78 -8.79 0.12 -15.63
CA TYR A 78 -9.24 0.48 -16.96
C TYR A 78 -9.95 -0.67 -17.68
N LEU A 79 -9.44 -1.90 -17.56
CA LEU A 79 -10.08 -3.08 -18.14
C LEU A 79 -11.44 -3.34 -17.49
N LYS A 80 -11.56 -3.25 -16.15
CA LYS A 80 -12.83 -3.36 -15.43
C LYS A 80 -13.89 -2.37 -15.94
N ILE A 81 -13.46 -1.13 -16.18
CA ILE A 81 -14.35 -0.08 -16.71
C ILE A 81 -14.77 -0.37 -18.14
N ARG A 82 -13.82 -0.74 -19.01
CA ARG A 82 -14.05 -1.00 -20.43
C ARG A 82 -14.98 -2.19 -20.65
N GLU A 83 -14.81 -3.25 -19.87
CA GLU A 83 -15.58 -4.49 -20.00
C GLU A 83 -16.89 -4.47 -19.21
N HIS A 84 -17.12 -3.40 -18.42
CA HIS A 84 -18.30 -3.27 -17.55
C HIS A 84 -18.48 -4.45 -16.58
N ASN A 85 -17.36 -5.08 -16.18
CA ASN A 85 -17.32 -6.17 -15.23
C ASN A 85 -16.28 -5.88 -14.14
N ASN A 86 -16.13 -6.80 -13.17
CA ASN A 86 -15.16 -6.67 -12.08
C ASN A 86 -13.89 -7.50 -12.31
N ASP A 87 -13.72 -8.14 -13.47
CA ASP A 87 -12.69 -9.16 -13.64
C ASP A 87 -11.29 -8.55 -13.87
N GLY A 88 -11.17 -7.44 -14.62
CA GLY A 88 -9.89 -6.77 -14.87
C GLY A 88 -8.84 -7.72 -15.47
N LEU A 89 -7.61 -7.60 -14.99
CA LEU A 89 -6.55 -8.57 -15.30
C LEU A 89 -6.81 -9.90 -14.57
N SER A 90 -6.57 -11.03 -15.25
CA SER A 90 -6.62 -12.32 -14.58
C SER A 90 -5.58 -12.41 -13.46
N ILE A 91 -5.87 -13.19 -12.41
CA ILE A 91 -4.96 -13.37 -11.25
C ILE A 91 -3.53 -13.72 -11.70
N PRO A 92 -3.31 -14.68 -12.65
CA PRO A 92 -1.96 -14.99 -13.12
C PRO A 92 -1.27 -13.83 -13.86
N GLN A 93 -2.01 -13.05 -14.65
CA GLN A 93 -1.46 -11.89 -15.37
C GLN A 93 -1.00 -10.81 -14.40
N LYS A 94 -1.85 -10.49 -13.41
CA LYS A 94 -1.54 -9.51 -12.37
C LYS A 94 -0.32 -9.94 -11.55
N LEU A 95 -0.29 -11.20 -11.12
CA LEU A 95 0.82 -11.76 -10.37
C LEU A 95 2.12 -11.76 -11.18
N LEU A 96 2.07 -12.17 -12.44
CA LEU A 96 3.24 -12.16 -13.34
C LEU A 96 3.82 -10.74 -13.48
N ALA A 97 2.98 -9.75 -13.70
CA ALA A 97 3.43 -8.36 -13.80
C ALA A 97 4.06 -7.87 -12.49
N GLN A 98 3.46 -8.16 -11.33
CA GLN A 98 4.02 -7.84 -10.02
C GLN A 98 5.40 -8.50 -9.81
N VAL A 99 5.54 -9.78 -10.15
CA VAL A 99 6.81 -10.51 -10.05
C VAL A 99 7.87 -9.91 -10.98
N LEU A 100 7.52 -9.56 -12.22
CA LEU A 100 8.47 -8.93 -13.15
C LEU A 100 8.96 -7.57 -12.62
N ILE A 101 8.07 -6.72 -12.10
CA ILE A 101 8.46 -5.44 -11.49
C ILE A 101 9.38 -5.68 -10.27
N ALA A 102 9.07 -6.68 -9.43
CA ALA A 102 9.87 -7.00 -8.26
C ALA A 102 11.26 -7.57 -8.62
N LEU A 103 11.38 -8.33 -9.71
CA LEU A 103 12.66 -8.80 -10.23
C LEU A 103 13.52 -7.64 -10.76
N ILE A 104 12.91 -6.67 -11.47
CA ILE A 104 13.60 -5.47 -11.93
C ILE A 104 14.05 -4.63 -10.73
N PHE A 105 13.18 -4.46 -9.72
CA PHE A 105 13.54 -3.80 -8.47
C PHE A 105 14.76 -4.46 -7.84
N PHE A 106 14.74 -5.78 -7.65
CA PHE A 106 15.84 -6.54 -7.06
C PHE A 106 17.15 -6.34 -7.83
N TYR A 107 17.09 -6.43 -9.16
CA TYR A 107 18.25 -6.19 -10.00
C TYR A 107 18.83 -4.78 -9.81
N ILE A 108 17.98 -3.74 -9.87
CA ILE A 108 18.43 -2.36 -9.71
C ILE A 108 18.97 -2.12 -8.28
N TYR A 109 18.30 -2.67 -7.26
CA TYR A 109 18.73 -2.58 -5.87
C TYR A 109 20.13 -3.15 -5.66
N MET A 110 20.39 -4.35 -6.16
CA MET A 110 21.72 -4.99 -6.06
C MET A 110 22.80 -4.28 -6.86
N GLN A 111 22.48 -3.71 -8.03
CA GLN A 111 23.42 -2.89 -8.81
C GLN A 111 23.78 -1.60 -8.09
N GLY A 112 22.91 -1.06 -7.28
CA GLY A 112 23.13 0.12 -6.46
C GLY A 112 23.93 -0.12 -5.18
N GLY A 113 24.42 -1.35 -4.96
CA GLY A 113 25.15 -1.71 -3.74
C GLY A 113 24.23 -2.09 -2.58
N GLY A 114 22.98 -2.49 -2.87
CA GLY A 114 22.04 -2.96 -1.86
C GLY A 114 22.57 -4.18 -1.09
N ASP A 115 22.33 -4.20 0.22
CA ASP A 115 22.75 -5.28 1.10
C ASP A 115 21.68 -6.40 1.15
N ALA A 116 22.12 -7.65 1.24
CA ALA A 116 21.27 -8.83 1.36
C ALA A 116 21.07 -9.26 2.83
N ASN A 117 21.31 -8.36 3.77
CA ASN A 117 21.17 -8.61 5.20
C ASN A 117 19.80 -8.15 5.70
N VAL A 118 19.19 -8.98 6.54
CA VAL A 118 18.03 -8.56 7.35
C VAL A 118 18.53 -8.31 8.78
N THR A 119 18.41 -7.08 9.24
CA THR A 119 18.95 -6.67 10.53
C THR A 119 17.83 -6.43 11.55
N ILE A 120 17.99 -6.98 12.75
CA ILE A 120 17.18 -6.66 13.94
C ILE A 120 18.05 -5.82 14.85
N SER A 121 18.01 -4.50 14.67
CA SER A 121 18.90 -3.56 15.38
C SER A 121 18.77 -3.66 16.89
N SER A 122 17.55 -3.83 17.41
CA SER A 122 17.28 -3.98 18.86
C SER A 122 17.94 -5.21 19.51
N LEU A 123 18.25 -6.24 18.72
CA LEU A 123 18.89 -7.48 19.19
C LEU A 123 20.33 -7.62 18.70
N ASN A 124 20.86 -6.67 17.93
CA ASN A 124 22.15 -6.77 17.24
C ASN A 124 22.30 -8.07 16.44
N ILE A 125 21.20 -8.54 15.83
CA ILE A 125 21.20 -9.73 14.98
C ILE A 125 21.12 -9.27 13.52
N SER A 126 22.11 -9.68 12.72
CA SER A 126 22.08 -9.52 11.26
C SER A 126 22.19 -10.89 10.60
N VAL A 127 21.29 -11.18 9.71
CA VAL A 127 21.21 -12.45 8.96
C VAL A 127 21.49 -12.20 7.49
N ASP A 128 22.61 -12.66 6.99
CA ASP A 128 22.93 -12.65 5.57
C ASP A 128 22.08 -13.69 4.83
N MET A 129 21.04 -13.21 4.15
CA MET A 129 20.13 -14.04 3.38
C MET A 129 20.67 -14.45 2.00
N LYS A 130 21.78 -13.85 1.55
CA LYS A 130 22.39 -14.12 0.24
C LYS A 130 21.33 -14.04 -0.88
N TRP A 131 21.31 -15.03 -1.77
CA TRP A 131 20.35 -15.08 -2.87
C TRP A 131 18.88 -15.26 -2.43
N PHE A 132 18.62 -15.79 -1.21
CA PHE A 132 17.25 -15.84 -0.66
C PHE A 132 16.64 -14.46 -0.43
N TYR A 133 17.48 -13.41 -0.31
CA TYR A 133 16.98 -12.04 -0.16
C TYR A 133 16.14 -11.61 -1.37
N GLY A 134 16.46 -12.09 -2.57
CA GLY A 134 15.63 -11.84 -3.76
C GLY A 134 14.22 -12.43 -3.64
N ILE A 135 14.09 -13.64 -3.06
CA ILE A 135 12.76 -14.24 -2.79
C ILE A 135 12.02 -13.44 -1.70
N PHE A 136 12.75 -12.97 -0.69
CA PHE A 136 12.19 -12.16 0.37
C PHE A 136 11.67 -10.80 -0.15
N ILE A 137 12.44 -10.12 -1.00
CA ILE A 137 12.00 -8.90 -1.70
C ILE A 137 10.74 -9.15 -2.54
N LEU A 138 10.71 -10.23 -3.32
CA LEU A 138 9.53 -10.62 -4.09
C LEU A 138 8.31 -10.79 -3.18
N PHE A 139 8.48 -11.49 -2.06
CA PHE A 139 7.42 -11.70 -1.08
C PHE A 139 6.93 -10.37 -0.50
N LEU A 140 7.84 -9.47 -0.13
CA LEU A 140 7.48 -8.16 0.44
C LEU A 140 6.73 -7.29 -0.56
N LEU A 141 7.25 -7.11 -1.78
CA LEU A 141 6.61 -6.25 -2.79
C LEU A 141 5.25 -6.77 -3.23
N VAL A 142 5.17 -8.07 -3.58
CA VAL A 142 3.91 -8.69 -4.02
C VAL A 142 2.94 -8.81 -2.85
N GLY A 143 3.42 -9.24 -1.68
CA GLY A 143 2.60 -9.39 -0.48
C GLY A 143 1.99 -8.07 -0.02
N SER A 144 2.81 -7.03 0.14
CA SER A 144 2.33 -5.71 0.60
C SER A 144 1.40 -5.05 -0.40
N SER A 145 1.68 -5.13 -1.71
CA SER A 145 0.78 -4.56 -2.72
C SER A 145 -0.61 -5.21 -2.67
N ASN A 146 -0.68 -6.53 -2.54
CA ASN A 146 -1.95 -7.22 -2.44
C ASN A 146 -2.61 -7.05 -1.06
N ALA A 147 -1.85 -6.94 0.03
CA ALA A 147 -2.39 -6.68 1.38
C ALA A 147 -3.10 -5.32 1.46
N VAL A 148 -2.48 -4.25 0.93
CA VAL A 148 -3.12 -2.93 0.86
C VAL A 148 -4.34 -2.96 -0.07
N ASN A 149 -4.26 -3.68 -1.20
CA ASN A 149 -5.39 -3.82 -2.12
C ASN A 149 -6.57 -4.57 -1.46
N LEU A 150 -6.32 -5.62 -0.69
CA LEU A 150 -7.36 -6.33 0.09
C LEU A 150 -7.98 -5.44 1.18
N THR A 151 -7.22 -4.48 1.71
CA THR A 151 -7.69 -3.56 2.75
C THR A 151 -8.55 -2.42 2.17
N ASP A 152 -8.50 -2.17 0.85
CA ASP A 152 -9.29 -1.12 0.18
C ASP A 152 -10.77 -1.51 -0.01
N GLY A 153 -11.40 -2.00 1.06
CA GLY A 153 -12.81 -2.44 1.07
C GLY A 153 -13.78 -1.44 1.72
N LEU A 154 -13.29 -0.53 2.57
CA LEU A 154 -14.10 0.48 3.27
C LEU A 154 -13.59 1.89 2.96
N ASP A 155 -14.54 2.87 2.99
CA ASP A 155 -14.26 4.26 2.67
C ASP A 155 -13.17 4.84 3.59
N GLY A 156 -12.04 5.22 3.00
CA GLY A 156 -10.90 5.80 3.70
C GLY A 156 -9.93 4.80 4.33
N LEU A 157 -10.30 3.53 4.51
CA LEU A 157 -9.52 2.56 5.29
C LEU A 157 -8.08 2.42 4.78
N ALA A 158 -7.91 1.99 3.54
CA ALA A 158 -6.57 1.78 2.96
C ALA A 158 -5.77 3.08 2.85
N GLY A 159 -6.44 4.18 2.45
CA GLY A 159 -5.79 5.49 2.34
C GLY A 159 -5.26 6.01 3.66
N GLY A 160 -6.04 5.94 4.73
CA GLY A 160 -5.63 6.43 6.04
C GLY A 160 -4.58 5.54 6.72
N LEU A 161 -4.70 4.22 6.61
CA LEU A 161 -3.66 3.32 7.11
C LEU A 161 -2.34 3.50 6.36
N SER A 162 -2.38 3.69 5.03
CA SER A 162 -1.18 4.00 4.24
C SER A 162 -0.57 5.34 4.65
N LEU A 163 -1.39 6.36 4.91
CA LEU A 163 -0.93 7.65 5.43
C LEU A 163 -0.16 7.48 6.75
N ILE A 164 -0.73 6.74 7.71
CA ILE A 164 -0.08 6.45 9.00
C ILE A 164 1.24 5.71 8.78
N ALA A 165 1.26 4.72 7.89
CA ALA A 165 2.44 3.93 7.59
C ALA A 165 3.56 4.77 6.94
N PHE A 166 3.26 5.57 5.91
CA PHE A 166 4.25 6.45 5.28
C PHE A 166 4.71 7.57 6.21
N LEU A 167 3.85 8.08 7.08
CA LEU A 167 4.25 9.04 8.12
C LEU A 167 5.25 8.40 9.08
N SER A 168 4.99 7.18 9.52
CA SER A 168 5.89 6.43 10.41
C SER A 168 7.25 6.19 9.77
N PHE A 169 7.29 5.71 8.53
CA PHE A 169 8.55 5.55 7.78
C PHE A 169 9.25 6.89 7.52
N GLY A 170 8.51 7.94 7.20
CA GLY A 170 9.06 9.27 7.03
C GLY A 170 9.76 9.78 8.29
N ILE A 171 9.19 9.54 9.47
CA ILE A 171 9.79 9.91 10.78
C ILE A 171 11.02 9.07 11.06
N ILE A 172 10.97 7.74 10.87
CA ILE A 172 12.10 6.83 11.08
C ILE A 172 13.28 7.25 10.18
N THR A 173 13.00 7.43 8.90
CA THR A 173 14.02 7.78 7.90
C THR A 173 14.59 9.18 8.14
N TRP A 174 13.74 10.15 8.54
CA TRP A 174 14.19 11.48 8.93
C TRP A 174 15.05 11.46 10.19
N GLY A 175 14.70 10.64 11.18
CA GLY A 175 15.50 10.45 12.40
C GLY A 175 16.89 9.86 12.11
N SER A 176 17.05 9.17 10.98
CA SER A 176 18.29 8.53 10.52
C SER A 176 18.96 9.31 9.37
N THR A 177 18.81 10.65 9.30
CA THR A 177 19.33 11.50 8.21
C THR A 177 20.86 11.52 8.06
N TRP A 178 21.59 10.96 9.01
CA TRP A 178 23.03 10.74 8.93
C TRP A 178 23.42 9.60 7.97
N ILE A 179 22.42 8.82 7.48
CA ILE A 179 22.63 7.80 6.44
C ILE A 179 22.33 8.43 5.08
N GLU A 180 23.28 8.32 4.15
CA GLU A 180 23.16 8.88 2.80
C GLU A 180 21.93 8.29 2.05
N GLY A 181 21.13 9.16 1.44
CA GLY A 181 19.93 8.77 0.68
C GLY A 181 18.64 8.66 1.51
N TYR A 182 18.70 8.67 2.83
CA TYR A 182 17.50 8.56 3.68
C TYR A 182 16.69 9.85 3.70
N GLN A 183 17.34 11.00 3.56
CA GLN A 183 16.65 12.29 3.51
C GLN A 183 15.66 12.38 2.34
N GLU A 184 16.06 11.93 1.16
CA GLU A 184 15.21 11.93 -0.04
C GLU A 184 14.03 10.97 0.09
N ILE A 185 14.25 9.82 0.73
CA ILE A 185 13.18 8.87 1.05
C ILE A 185 12.17 9.49 2.03
N ALA A 186 12.66 10.17 3.08
CA ALA A 186 11.79 10.86 4.03
C ALA A 186 10.97 11.96 3.36
N ILE A 187 11.60 12.78 2.50
CA ILE A 187 10.91 13.82 1.71
C ILE A 187 9.81 13.20 0.84
N PHE A 188 10.11 12.09 0.15
CA PHE A 188 9.10 11.37 -0.63
C PHE A 188 7.92 10.93 0.26
N CYS A 189 8.20 10.31 1.41
CA CYS A 189 7.16 9.87 2.34
C CYS A 189 6.28 11.03 2.81
N PHE A 190 6.85 12.17 3.21
CA PHE A 190 6.07 13.33 3.66
C PHE A 190 5.26 13.97 2.55
N ILE A 191 5.78 14.05 1.31
CA ILE A 191 5.00 14.53 0.16
C ILE A 191 3.83 13.59 -0.11
N LEU A 192 4.04 12.28 -0.07
CA LEU A 192 2.99 11.30 -0.27
C LEU A 192 1.93 11.39 0.83
N VAL A 193 2.33 11.58 2.10
CA VAL A 193 1.41 11.84 3.22
C VAL A 193 0.55 13.06 2.94
N GLY A 194 1.13 14.18 2.51
CA GLY A 194 0.37 15.38 2.15
C GLY A 194 -0.62 15.14 1.01
N SER A 195 -0.21 14.37 0.00
CA SER A 195 -1.07 14.01 -1.13
C SER A 195 -2.21 13.07 -0.72
N LEU A 196 -1.93 12.11 0.20
CA LEU A 196 -2.94 11.21 0.76
C LEU A 196 -3.95 11.96 1.64
N LEU A 197 -3.53 12.97 2.41
CA LEU A 197 -4.46 13.87 3.14
C LEU A 197 -5.43 14.54 2.16
N GLY A 198 -4.92 15.06 1.06
CA GLY A 198 -5.76 15.65 0.00
C GLY A 198 -6.72 14.63 -0.63
N PHE A 199 -6.31 13.39 -0.82
CA PHE A 199 -7.17 12.31 -1.32
C PHE A 199 -8.26 11.94 -0.31
N LEU A 200 -7.93 11.82 0.97
CA LEU A 200 -8.85 11.43 2.04
C LEU A 200 -10.01 12.41 2.23
N ILE A 201 -9.85 13.70 1.89
CA ILE A 201 -10.97 14.67 1.89
C ILE A 201 -12.15 14.17 1.03
N TYR A 202 -11.85 13.36 0.01
CA TYR A 202 -12.85 12.86 -0.94
C TYR A 202 -13.13 11.36 -0.78
N ASN A 203 -12.25 10.61 -0.10
CA ASN A 203 -12.36 9.17 0.04
C ASN A 203 -12.93 8.73 1.41
N THR A 204 -12.93 9.60 2.44
CA THR A 204 -13.61 9.31 3.72
C THR A 204 -15.12 9.20 3.54
N HIS A 205 -15.75 8.40 4.42
CA HIS A 205 -17.18 8.09 4.36
C HIS A 205 -18.08 9.35 4.48
N PRO A 206 -19.07 9.55 3.59
CA PRO A 206 -19.35 8.78 2.37
C PRO A 206 -18.39 9.16 1.22
N ALA A 207 -17.71 8.18 0.65
CA ALA A 207 -16.68 8.40 -0.35
C ALA A 207 -17.24 8.98 -1.66
N LYS A 208 -16.57 10.00 -2.19
CA LYS A 208 -16.86 10.64 -3.47
C LYS A 208 -16.01 10.08 -4.61
N VAL A 209 -15.00 9.27 -4.29
CA VAL A 209 -14.07 8.60 -5.20
C VAL A 209 -13.43 7.42 -4.48
N PHE A 210 -13.28 6.29 -5.19
CA PHE A 210 -12.55 5.12 -4.70
C PHE A 210 -11.12 5.14 -5.22
N MET A 211 -10.19 4.61 -4.41
CA MET A 211 -8.78 4.55 -4.72
C MET A 211 -8.51 3.72 -5.98
N GLY A 212 -9.11 2.54 -6.06
CA GLY A 212 -8.91 1.54 -7.09
C GLY A 212 -7.56 0.83 -6.97
N ASP A 213 -7.36 -0.16 -7.85
CA ASP A 213 -6.10 -0.90 -7.92
C ASP A 213 -4.92 0.02 -8.29
N THR A 214 -5.20 1.09 -9.05
CA THR A 214 -4.24 2.16 -9.37
C THR A 214 -3.54 2.70 -8.14
N GLY A 215 -4.29 2.97 -7.08
CA GLY A 215 -3.75 3.53 -5.84
C GLY A 215 -3.26 2.47 -4.87
N SER A 216 -4.07 1.45 -4.60
CA SER A 216 -3.78 0.47 -3.55
C SER A 216 -2.56 -0.39 -3.84
N LEU A 217 -2.37 -0.85 -5.08
CA LEU A 217 -1.18 -1.60 -5.47
C LEU A 217 0.09 -0.74 -5.39
N SER A 218 -0.01 0.51 -5.85
CA SER A 218 1.09 1.46 -5.79
C SER A 218 1.53 1.74 -4.36
N LEU A 219 0.60 2.02 -3.45
CA LEU A 219 0.91 2.30 -2.05
C LEU A 219 1.55 1.09 -1.36
N GLY A 220 0.98 -0.10 -1.53
CA GLY A 220 1.48 -1.30 -0.86
C GLY A 220 2.89 -1.69 -1.32
N ALA A 221 3.15 -1.68 -2.63
CA ALA A 221 4.48 -1.97 -3.16
C ALA A 221 5.50 -0.90 -2.76
N THR A 222 5.13 0.38 -2.80
CA THR A 222 6.01 1.47 -2.40
C THR A 222 6.35 1.41 -0.92
N LEU A 223 5.41 1.01 -0.07
CA LEU A 223 5.65 0.81 1.36
C LEU A 223 6.73 -0.27 1.59
N ALA A 224 6.65 -1.39 0.85
CA ALA A 224 7.68 -2.42 0.90
C ALA A 224 9.02 -1.92 0.34
N ALA A 225 9.02 -1.15 -0.74
CA ALA A 225 10.24 -0.58 -1.32
C ALA A 225 10.93 0.38 -0.34
N VAL A 226 10.17 1.24 0.35
CA VAL A 226 10.70 2.12 1.41
C VAL A 226 11.33 1.30 2.51
N ALA A 227 10.65 0.26 3.01
CA ALA A 227 11.16 -0.60 4.07
C ALA A 227 12.47 -1.30 3.70
N ILE A 228 12.59 -1.81 2.47
CA ILE A 228 13.79 -2.48 1.96
C ILE A 228 14.95 -1.47 1.83
N LEU A 229 14.70 -0.30 1.24
CA LEU A 229 15.72 0.72 1.01
C LEU A 229 16.19 1.41 2.29
N THR A 230 15.46 1.27 3.37
CA THR A 230 15.80 1.80 4.70
C THR A 230 16.25 0.71 5.68
N GLU A 231 16.38 -0.54 5.22
CA GLU A 231 16.76 -1.70 6.04
C GLU A 231 15.82 -1.92 7.25
N HIS A 232 14.53 -1.57 7.04
CA HIS A 232 13.50 -1.68 8.07
C HIS A 232 12.38 -2.66 7.66
N GLU A 233 12.73 -3.77 7.00
CA GLU A 233 11.77 -4.76 6.48
C GLU A 233 10.91 -5.39 7.59
N LEU A 234 11.51 -5.63 8.76
CA LEU A 234 10.77 -6.17 9.89
C LEU A 234 9.84 -5.12 10.52
N SER A 235 10.25 -3.85 10.51
CA SER A 235 9.40 -2.75 10.94
C SER A 235 8.16 -2.62 10.05
N LEU A 236 8.25 -3.01 8.78
CA LEU A 236 7.10 -3.04 7.88
C LEU A 236 5.98 -3.96 8.40
N ALA A 237 6.32 -5.11 8.98
CA ALA A 237 5.33 -6.02 9.54
C ALA A 237 4.58 -5.40 10.75
N VAL A 238 5.24 -4.52 11.49
CA VAL A 238 4.64 -3.78 12.61
C VAL A 238 3.85 -2.58 12.10
N ILE A 239 4.48 -1.69 11.34
CA ILE A 239 3.83 -0.48 10.76
C ILE A 239 2.63 -0.87 9.90
N GLY A 240 2.78 -1.89 9.07
CA GLY A 240 1.75 -2.47 8.22
C GLY A 240 0.89 -3.53 8.90
N GLY A 241 0.94 -3.66 10.24
CA GLY A 241 0.34 -4.78 10.96
C GLY A 241 -1.16 -4.97 10.69
N VAL A 242 -1.89 -3.88 10.47
CA VAL A 242 -3.31 -3.95 10.06
C VAL A 242 -3.44 -4.59 8.68
N PHE A 243 -2.64 -4.21 7.70
CA PHE A 243 -2.63 -4.83 6.37
C PHE A 243 -2.26 -6.32 6.44
N VAL A 244 -1.30 -6.66 7.33
CA VAL A 244 -0.92 -8.05 7.59
C VAL A 244 -2.10 -8.84 8.15
N ILE A 245 -2.83 -8.31 9.13
CA ILE A 245 -4.02 -8.95 9.72
C ILE A 245 -5.12 -9.14 8.68
N GLU A 246 -5.37 -8.14 7.85
CA GLU A 246 -6.34 -8.21 6.74
C GLU A 246 -6.01 -9.36 5.77
N ALA A 247 -4.77 -9.42 5.32
CA ALA A 247 -4.30 -10.47 4.41
C ALA A 247 -4.33 -11.86 5.07
N LEU A 248 -3.79 -11.96 6.30
CA LEU A 248 -3.77 -13.23 7.05
C LEU A 248 -5.16 -13.74 7.34
N SER A 249 -6.13 -12.88 7.67
CA SER A 249 -7.52 -13.31 7.88
C SER A 249 -8.09 -14.03 6.65
N SER A 250 -7.78 -13.52 5.45
CA SER A 250 -8.21 -14.12 4.19
C SER A 250 -7.50 -15.45 3.91
N ILE A 251 -6.19 -15.52 4.15
CA ILE A 251 -5.40 -16.75 3.99
C ILE A 251 -5.88 -17.85 4.94
N ILE A 252 -6.10 -17.50 6.23
CA ILE A 252 -6.61 -18.42 7.25
C ILE A 252 -7.98 -18.95 6.85
N GLN A 253 -8.90 -18.06 6.44
CA GLN A 253 -10.25 -18.44 6.02
C GLN A 253 -10.24 -19.40 4.84
N LEU A 254 -9.50 -19.07 3.76
CA LEU A 254 -9.42 -19.91 2.58
C LEU A 254 -8.79 -21.28 2.89
N THR A 255 -7.76 -21.29 3.73
CA THR A 255 -7.11 -22.53 4.18
C THR A 255 -8.06 -23.39 5.02
N ALA A 256 -8.81 -22.77 5.96
CA ALA A 256 -9.75 -23.46 6.81
C ALA A 256 -10.92 -24.06 6.02
N ILE A 257 -11.46 -23.32 5.06
CA ILE A 257 -12.52 -23.82 4.18
C ILE A 257 -12.00 -24.99 3.34
N LYS A 258 -10.80 -24.87 2.75
CA LYS A 258 -10.23 -25.89 1.88
C LYS A 258 -9.83 -27.18 2.63
N LYS A 259 -9.28 -27.05 3.86
CA LYS A 259 -8.80 -28.23 4.62
C LYS A 259 -9.87 -28.83 5.54
N PHE A 260 -10.74 -28.01 6.13
CA PHE A 260 -11.65 -28.42 7.19
C PHE A 260 -13.13 -28.23 6.84
N GLY A 261 -13.44 -27.61 5.67
CA GLY A 261 -14.83 -27.31 5.27
C GLY A 261 -15.54 -26.30 6.18
N LYS A 262 -14.83 -25.58 7.04
CA LYS A 262 -15.40 -24.68 8.06
C LYS A 262 -14.88 -23.27 7.90
N LYS A 263 -15.74 -22.29 8.20
CA LYS A 263 -15.33 -20.87 8.28
C LYS A 263 -14.78 -20.57 9.66
N VAL A 264 -13.71 -19.77 9.72
CA VAL A 264 -13.14 -19.19 10.96
C VAL A 264 -13.79 -17.84 11.23
N PHE A 265 -13.88 -17.00 10.19
CA PHE A 265 -14.51 -15.67 10.26
C PHE A 265 -15.85 -15.69 9.54
N LEU A 266 -16.76 -14.78 9.91
CA LEU A 266 -18.06 -14.65 9.22
C LEU A 266 -17.86 -14.27 7.74
N MET A 267 -16.90 -13.36 7.48
CA MET A 267 -16.45 -12.92 6.16
C MET A 267 -15.00 -12.44 6.25
N THR A 268 -14.25 -12.47 5.14
CA THR A 268 -12.89 -11.93 5.04
C THR A 268 -12.73 -11.08 3.79
N PRO A 269 -11.84 -10.08 3.78
CA PRO A 269 -10.91 -9.67 4.85
C PRO A 269 -11.59 -9.28 6.18
N ILE A 270 -10.82 -9.10 7.27
CA ILE A 270 -11.38 -9.03 8.63
C ILE A 270 -12.30 -7.82 8.86
N HIS A 271 -12.13 -6.72 8.14
CA HIS A 271 -13.07 -5.58 8.21
C HIS A 271 -14.50 -6.00 7.88
N HIS A 272 -14.70 -6.90 6.92
CA HIS A 272 -16.04 -7.45 6.60
C HIS A 272 -16.61 -8.35 7.71
N HIS A 273 -15.73 -8.96 8.54
CA HIS A 273 -16.19 -9.69 9.71
C HIS A 273 -16.89 -8.76 10.71
N PHE A 274 -16.32 -7.57 10.97
CA PHE A 274 -16.91 -6.57 11.84
C PHE A 274 -18.21 -5.98 11.27
N GLU A 275 -18.29 -5.75 9.95
CA GLU A 275 -19.55 -5.37 9.29
C GLU A 275 -20.62 -6.44 9.50
N LYS A 276 -20.29 -7.74 9.41
CA LYS A 276 -21.22 -8.85 9.67
C LYS A 276 -21.64 -8.98 11.14
N LEU A 277 -20.84 -8.44 12.06
CA LEU A 277 -21.19 -8.29 13.48
C LEU A 277 -22.10 -7.09 13.74
N GLY A 278 -22.39 -6.26 12.71
CA GLY A 278 -23.28 -5.10 12.81
C GLY A 278 -22.58 -3.78 13.19
N TRP A 279 -21.23 -3.73 13.09
CA TRP A 279 -20.50 -2.48 13.31
C TRP A 279 -20.70 -1.53 12.13
N GLU A 280 -20.77 -0.22 12.42
CA GLU A 280 -20.82 0.79 11.39
C GLU A 280 -19.44 0.91 10.71
N GLU A 281 -19.43 1.17 9.39
CA GLU A 281 -18.21 1.31 8.59
C GLU A 281 -17.24 2.34 9.20
N THR A 282 -17.78 3.48 9.66
CA THR A 282 -16.98 4.55 10.27
C THR A 282 -16.29 4.13 11.57
N ASP A 283 -16.91 3.24 12.36
CA ASP A 283 -16.34 2.79 13.63
C ASP A 283 -15.26 1.74 13.40
N ILE A 284 -15.44 0.87 12.40
CA ILE A 284 -14.40 -0.07 11.96
C ILE A 284 -13.16 0.71 11.50
N VAL A 285 -13.33 1.70 10.63
CA VAL A 285 -12.22 2.53 10.11
C VAL A 285 -11.50 3.27 11.24
N LYS A 286 -12.23 3.89 12.18
CA LYS A 286 -11.63 4.55 13.35
C LYS A 286 -10.82 3.58 14.21
N MET A 287 -11.38 2.40 14.51
CA MET A 287 -10.68 1.37 15.29
C MET A 287 -9.37 0.97 14.61
N PHE A 288 -9.40 0.73 13.31
CA PHE A 288 -8.21 0.33 12.55
C PHE A 288 -7.17 1.45 12.46
N TYR A 289 -7.60 2.72 12.36
CA TYR A 289 -6.68 3.86 12.44
C TYR A 289 -5.99 3.94 13.81
N ILE A 290 -6.74 3.73 14.90
CA ILE A 290 -6.15 3.72 16.27
C ILE A 290 -5.10 2.60 16.38
N VAL A 291 -5.45 1.37 15.94
CA VAL A 291 -4.51 0.25 15.96
C VAL A 291 -3.29 0.54 15.08
N GLY A 292 -3.49 1.02 13.84
CA GLY A 292 -2.41 1.36 12.93
C GLY A 292 -1.50 2.46 13.49
N PHE A 293 -2.07 3.49 14.12
CA PHE A 293 -1.31 4.54 14.77
C PHE A 293 -0.49 4.02 15.95
N MET A 294 -1.07 3.17 16.80
CA MET A 294 -0.33 2.55 17.92
C MET A 294 0.84 1.71 17.42
N LEU A 295 0.64 0.91 16.38
CA LEU A 295 1.70 0.10 15.77
C LEU A 295 2.78 0.99 15.13
N GLY A 296 2.38 2.08 14.46
CA GLY A 296 3.31 3.08 13.93
C GLY A 296 4.17 3.72 15.02
N MET A 297 3.56 4.11 16.15
CA MET A 297 4.31 4.66 17.30
C MET A 297 5.31 3.67 17.89
N VAL A 298 4.92 2.40 18.03
CA VAL A 298 5.82 1.33 18.47
C VAL A 298 7.01 1.20 17.50
N ALA A 299 6.75 1.17 16.19
CA ALA A 299 7.80 1.04 15.19
C ALA A 299 8.73 2.26 15.16
N ILE A 300 8.20 3.49 15.32
CA ILE A 300 9.02 4.70 15.42
C ILE A 300 9.94 4.63 16.62
N TYR A 301 9.43 4.19 17.78
CA TYR A 301 10.25 4.05 18.99
C TYR A 301 11.43 3.10 18.75
N TYR A 302 11.19 1.93 18.15
CA TYR A 302 12.26 0.98 17.85
C TYR A 302 13.16 1.40 16.67
N GLY A 303 12.62 2.08 15.66
CA GLY A 303 13.37 2.47 14.46
C GLY A 303 14.26 3.72 14.62
N VAL A 304 13.94 4.59 15.60
CA VAL A 304 14.69 5.85 15.82
C VAL A 304 15.56 5.76 17.07
N TRP A 305 15.12 5.05 18.11
CA TRP A 305 15.75 5.09 19.44
C TRP A 305 16.47 3.80 19.86
N MET A 306 16.32 2.73 19.11
CA MET A 306 17.00 1.45 19.30
C MET A 306 17.72 0.96 18.04
#